data_f195258f1315016bcb79c04160c90180
#
_entry.id   f195258f1315016bcb79c04160c90180
#
_cell.length_a   1.000
_cell.length_b   1.000
_cell.length_c   1.000
_cell.angle_alpha   90.00
_cell.angle_beta   90.00
_cell.angle_gamma   90.00
#
_symmetry.space_group_name_H-M   'P 1'
#
loop_
_entity.id
_entity.type
_entity.pdbx_description
1 polymer ?
#
loop_
_entity_poly.entity_id
_entity_poly.type
_entity_poly.pdbx_seq_one_letter_code
_entity_poly.pdbx_strand_id
1 'polypeptide(L)'
;MKKLLATVLVIAMAISLVACGGTAPAQPSQSATPKVSDSATPAPAAPAADVLSIGIVLPTKDEPRWVQDETRFTDALKSTDYKVEILFSQGDSAKEKQNVEALIAKGIKVLIICPQDGAGAAAAAEAAKKEGITVISYDRLITDTSAVDYYVTFDSFAVGAAQGQYLVDNATGKGNPLYLYAGASSDNNAFIFFDGAWSVLQPKITDGTFVIKNSSEAVALQDKATLTRDELGKIIGQVTTNWDFNEAKNKAEAHLTSAKAADKGNVFILAPNDGTARAIADAFGADKDVKSYKVTGQDAEKASVQYIIDGKQSMTVFKDVRTLVNDSINMAITILKGTAPETTGEYDNNAIKVKAKQTEVVVVEQSNVKAALIDSGYYPASDFTGLK
;
A
#
# COMPACT_ATOMS: atom_id res chain seq x y z
N MET A 1 -46.03 30.31 -10.55
CA MET A 1 -46.60 31.60 -10.08
C MET A 1 -45.71 32.13 -8.96
N LYS A 2 -45.28 33.41 -9.13
CA LYS A 2 -44.69 34.37 -8.14
C LYS A 2 -43.31 33.94 -7.63
N LYS A 3 -42.18 34.50 -8.08
CA LYS A 3 -41.65 35.88 -8.21
C LYS A 3 -41.23 36.51 -6.86
N LEU A 4 -39.98 36.96 -6.86
CA LEU A 4 -39.37 38.20 -6.27
C LEU A 4 -38.94 38.06 -4.79
N LEU A 5 -37.88 38.71 -4.29
CA LEU A 5 -37.06 39.84 -4.70
C LEU A 5 -35.71 39.86 -3.98
N ALA A 6 -34.74 40.52 -4.60
CA ALA A 6 -33.41 40.87 -4.11
C ALA A 6 -33.46 41.97 -3.04
N THR A 7 -32.41 42.10 -2.21
CA THR A 7 -32.01 43.44 -1.67
C THR A 7 -30.50 43.49 -1.50
N VAL A 8 -29.90 44.43 -2.22
CA VAL A 8 -28.51 44.92 -2.14
C VAL A 8 -28.47 45.97 -1.01
N LEU A 9 -27.40 45.98 -0.21
CA LEU A 9 -27.05 47.16 0.58
C LEU A 9 -25.53 47.42 0.51
N VAL A 10 -25.20 48.50 -0.21
CA VAL A 10 -23.90 49.15 -0.28
C VAL A 10 -23.88 50.24 0.80
N ILE A 11 -22.82 50.31 1.62
CA ILE A 11 -22.48 51.55 2.35
C ILE A 11 -20.98 51.77 2.20
N ALA A 12 -20.66 52.89 1.53
CA ALA A 12 -19.36 53.54 1.46
C ALA A 12 -19.37 54.74 2.43
N MET A 13 -18.19 55.13 2.87
CA MET A 13 -17.78 56.48 3.38
C MET A 13 -16.79 56.33 4.55
N ALA A 14 -15.77 57.11 4.73
CA ALA A 14 -15.21 58.25 4.04
C ALA A 14 -13.80 58.54 4.60
N ILE A 15 -13.06 59.25 3.81
CA ILE A 15 -11.73 59.79 3.95
C ILE A 15 -11.65 60.85 5.07
N SER A 16 -10.51 60.96 5.76
CA SER A 16 -10.05 62.27 6.29
C SER A 16 -8.52 62.37 6.29
N LEU A 17 -8.02 63.19 5.40
CA LEU A 17 -6.68 63.79 5.38
C LEU A 17 -6.63 64.96 6.38
N VAL A 18 -5.49 65.11 7.10
CA VAL A 18 -5.00 66.41 7.54
C VAL A 18 -3.50 66.47 7.33
N ALA A 19 -3.07 67.48 6.57
CA ALA A 19 -1.69 67.80 6.27
C ALA A 19 -1.30 69.06 7.13
N CYS A 20 -0.03 69.26 7.30
CA CYS A 20 0.79 70.49 7.41
C CYS A 20 1.99 70.22 8.31
N GLY A 21 3.22 70.51 8.01
CA GLY A 21 3.89 71.39 7.12
C GLY A 21 5.10 71.99 7.85
N GLY A 22 6.28 72.09 7.18
CA GLY A 22 7.28 73.09 7.66
C GLY A 22 8.73 72.65 7.66
N THR A 23 9.43 72.88 6.54
CA THR A 23 10.74 73.55 6.32
C THR A 23 12.03 73.01 6.99
N ALA A 24 13.00 72.66 6.10
CA ALA A 24 14.45 72.56 6.31
C ALA A 24 15.12 73.94 6.58
N PRO A 25 16.41 74.03 6.96
CA PRO A 25 17.53 73.77 6.06
C PRO A 25 18.90 73.32 6.68
N ALA A 26 19.75 72.75 5.77
CA ALA A 26 21.20 72.92 5.62
C ALA A 26 22.25 72.34 6.62
N GLN A 27 23.07 71.50 6.09
CA GLN A 27 24.43 71.01 6.23
C GLN A 27 25.47 71.99 6.90
N PRO A 28 26.68 71.47 7.38
CA PRO A 28 27.60 70.64 6.58
C PRO A 28 28.41 69.57 7.35
N SER A 29 28.87 68.64 6.57
CA SER A 29 30.06 67.77 6.54
C SER A 29 31.08 67.85 7.71
N GLN A 30 31.41 66.64 8.27
CA GLN A 30 32.82 66.30 8.59
C GLN A 30 33.06 64.77 8.50
N SER A 31 34.11 64.46 7.80
CA SER A 31 34.74 63.16 7.55
C SER A 31 35.26 62.53 8.85
N ALA A 32 34.98 61.26 9.09
CA ALA A 32 35.71 60.46 10.06
C ALA A 32 35.91 59.01 9.52
N THR A 33 37.17 58.61 9.51
CA THR A 33 37.81 57.37 9.13
C THR A 33 37.15 56.10 9.68
N PRO A 34 37.14 54.98 8.96
CA PRO A 34 36.56 53.71 9.43
C PRO A 34 37.42 53.05 10.50
N LYS A 35 36.86 52.87 11.68
CA LYS A 35 37.37 51.98 12.71
C LYS A 35 37.03 50.55 12.31
N VAL A 36 38.04 49.73 12.15
CA VAL A 36 37.93 48.27 12.05
C VAL A 36 37.24 47.80 13.32
N SER A 37 36.03 47.21 13.15
CA SER A 37 35.31 46.57 14.24
C SER A 37 35.57 45.07 14.20
N ASP A 38 35.91 44.56 15.34
CA ASP A 38 36.25 43.19 15.67
C ASP A 38 35.34 42.15 15.03
N SER A 39 35.97 41.10 14.57
CA SER A 39 35.36 39.82 14.18
C SER A 39 34.45 39.30 15.31
N ALA A 40 33.16 39.47 15.18
CA ALA A 40 32.22 38.74 16.01
C ALA A 40 32.34 37.27 15.68
N THR A 41 32.85 36.48 16.60
CA THR A 41 32.75 35.02 16.61
C THR A 41 31.28 34.65 16.37
N PRO A 42 30.95 33.77 15.40
CA PRO A 42 29.58 33.30 15.23
C PRO A 42 29.13 32.66 16.56
N ALA A 43 28.02 33.13 17.08
CA ALA A 43 27.35 32.48 18.21
C ALA A 43 27.16 31.00 17.85
N PRO A 44 27.34 30.06 18.80
CA PRO A 44 27.03 28.65 18.55
C PRO A 44 25.59 28.59 18.02
N ALA A 45 25.40 27.92 16.87
CA ALA A 45 24.09 27.64 16.36
C ALA A 45 23.28 27.00 17.50
N ALA A 46 22.13 27.56 17.82
CA ALA A 46 21.19 26.94 18.74
C ALA A 46 21.00 25.48 18.32
N PRO A 47 20.88 24.53 19.26
CA PRO A 47 20.61 23.14 18.92
C PRO A 47 19.41 23.15 17.99
N ALA A 48 19.53 22.48 16.84
CA ALA A 48 18.41 22.34 15.92
C ALA A 48 17.25 21.80 16.75
N ALA A 49 16.17 22.57 16.87
CA ALA A 49 14.97 22.11 17.51
C ALA A 49 14.61 20.75 16.91
N ASP A 50 14.01 19.90 17.71
CA ASP A 50 13.54 18.57 17.39
C ASP A 50 12.63 18.53 16.14
N VAL A 51 13.21 18.71 14.95
CA VAL A 51 12.48 18.82 13.70
C VAL A 51 12.13 17.40 13.25
N LEU A 52 10.84 17.14 13.10
CA LEU A 52 10.33 15.92 12.48
C LEU A 52 10.85 15.84 11.04
N SER A 53 11.61 14.79 10.72
CA SER A 53 12.27 14.67 9.41
C SER A 53 11.50 13.81 8.43
N ILE A 54 10.84 12.74 8.91
CA ILE A 54 10.11 11.75 8.12
C ILE A 54 8.70 11.61 8.66
N GLY A 55 7.71 11.68 7.78
CA GLY A 55 6.34 11.32 8.08
C GLY A 55 5.98 9.99 7.43
N ILE A 56 5.30 9.13 8.14
CA ILE A 56 4.83 7.83 7.63
C ILE A 56 3.31 7.79 7.78
N VAL A 57 2.62 7.42 6.69
CA VAL A 57 1.16 7.24 6.70
C VAL A 57 0.84 5.83 6.24
N LEU A 58 0.12 5.07 7.07
CA LEU A 58 -0.31 3.70 6.82
C LEU A 58 -1.84 3.62 6.71
N PRO A 59 -2.41 2.63 5.98
CA PRO A 59 -3.84 2.64 5.64
C PRO A 59 -4.75 2.43 6.86
N THR A 60 -4.61 1.29 7.56
CA THR A 60 -5.54 0.90 8.65
C THR A 60 -4.87 -0.05 9.63
N LYS A 61 -5.42 -0.14 10.85
CA LYS A 61 -5.05 -1.20 11.82
C LYS A 61 -5.94 -2.45 11.75
N ASP A 62 -6.96 -2.42 10.91
CA ASP A 62 -7.87 -3.57 10.75
C ASP A 62 -7.24 -4.70 9.93
N GLU A 63 -6.27 -4.39 9.07
CA GLU A 63 -5.41 -5.36 8.43
C GLU A 63 -4.16 -5.61 9.28
N PRO A 64 -3.92 -6.83 9.81
CA PRO A 64 -2.77 -7.15 10.66
C PRO A 64 -1.41 -6.86 10.02
N ARG A 65 -1.34 -6.86 8.70
CA ARG A 65 -0.16 -6.50 7.92
C ARG A 65 0.38 -5.12 8.32
N TRP A 66 -0.46 -4.09 8.39
CA TRP A 66 0.00 -2.72 8.66
C TRP A 66 0.43 -2.50 10.10
N VAL A 67 -0.10 -3.29 11.04
CA VAL A 67 0.39 -3.33 12.44
C VAL A 67 1.80 -3.93 12.51
N GLN A 68 2.08 -4.92 11.68
CA GLN A 68 3.44 -5.44 11.52
C GLN A 68 4.39 -4.37 10.97
N ASP A 69 3.99 -3.66 9.92
CA ASP A 69 4.79 -2.60 9.31
C ASP A 69 5.10 -1.49 10.33
N GLU A 70 4.10 -1.01 11.12
CA GLU A 70 4.30 -0.05 12.21
C GLU A 70 5.39 -0.54 13.19
N THR A 71 5.32 -1.81 13.58
CA THR A 71 6.30 -2.41 14.51
C THR A 71 7.69 -2.42 13.89
N ARG A 72 7.82 -2.85 12.62
CA ARG A 72 9.11 -2.91 11.93
C ARG A 72 9.69 -1.52 11.67
N PHE A 73 8.85 -0.53 11.31
CA PHE A 73 9.29 0.86 11.22
C PHE A 73 9.81 1.37 12.57
N THR A 74 9.07 1.13 13.64
CA THR A 74 9.46 1.53 14.99
C THR A 74 10.79 0.90 15.40
N ASP A 75 11.00 -0.38 15.09
CA ASP A 75 12.25 -1.08 15.42
C ASP A 75 13.43 -0.58 14.58
N ALA A 76 13.25 -0.40 13.28
CA ALA A 76 14.30 0.10 12.39
C ALA A 76 14.76 1.52 12.75
N LEU A 77 13.84 2.35 13.22
CA LEU A 77 14.10 3.73 13.58
C LEU A 77 14.85 3.91 14.92
N LYS A 78 14.79 2.92 15.81
CA LYS A 78 15.54 2.95 17.10
C LYS A 78 17.06 3.14 16.93
N SER A 79 17.58 2.74 15.77
CA SER A 79 19.01 2.87 15.45
C SER A 79 19.37 4.16 14.71
N THR A 80 18.43 5.10 14.56
CA THR A 80 18.63 6.35 13.81
C THR A 80 18.40 7.58 14.70
N ASP A 81 19.04 8.69 14.36
CA ASP A 81 18.84 9.99 15.01
C ASP A 81 17.67 10.79 14.41
N TYR A 82 16.97 10.21 13.41
CA TYR A 82 15.88 10.90 12.72
C TYR A 82 14.57 10.78 13.50
N LYS A 83 13.87 11.92 13.64
CA LYS A 83 12.53 11.93 14.23
C LYS A 83 11.50 11.58 13.18
N VAL A 84 10.67 10.64 13.52
CA VAL A 84 9.65 10.05 12.65
C VAL A 84 8.31 10.00 13.38
N GLU A 85 7.24 10.27 12.66
CA GLU A 85 5.88 10.09 13.15
C GLU A 85 5.11 9.17 12.20
N ILE A 86 4.40 8.20 12.77
CA ILE A 86 3.59 7.23 12.04
C ILE A 86 2.12 7.51 12.33
N LEU A 87 1.32 7.72 11.30
CA LEU A 87 -0.11 7.96 11.39
C LEU A 87 -0.89 6.93 10.57
N PHE A 88 -2.11 6.64 10.99
CA PHE A 88 -3.02 5.72 10.30
C PHE A 88 -4.22 6.44 9.72
N SER A 89 -4.58 6.10 8.50
CA SER A 89 -5.72 6.66 7.76
C SER A 89 -7.05 5.99 8.13
N GLN A 90 -7.01 4.85 8.82
CA GLN A 90 -8.18 4.10 9.31
C GLN A 90 -9.17 3.73 8.19
N GLY A 91 -8.66 3.42 7.00
CA GLY A 91 -9.47 3.08 5.84
C GLY A 91 -10.15 4.26 5.14
N ASP A 92 -9.78 5.51 5.49
CA ASP A 92 -10.43 6.73 5.00
C ASP A 92 -9.42 7.64 4.28
N SER A 93 -9.64 7.89 2.98
CA SER A 93 -8.77 8.75 2.15
C SER A 93 -8.81 10.23 2.58
N ALA A 94 -9.90 10.71 3.15
CA ALA A 94 -9.95 12.07 3.68
C ALA A 94 -9.08 12.20 4.95
N LYS A 95 -9.10 11.18 5.81
CA LYS A 95 -8.22 11.07 6.97
C LYS A 95 -6.76 10.95 6.54
N GLU A 96 -6.46 10.20 5.50
CA GLU A 96 -5.13 10.09 4.91
C GLU A 96 -4.58 11.47 4.53
N LYS A 97 -5.36 12.25 3.77
CA LYS A 97 -5.00 13.61 3.39
C LYS A 97 -4.77 14.52 4.61
N GLN A 98 -5.65 14.47 5.62
CA GLN A 98 -5.47 15.23 6.87
C GLN A 98 -4.18 14.85 7.60
N ASN A 99 -3.84 13.57 7.63
CA ASN A 99 -2.59 13.07 8.22
C ASN A 99 -1.37 13.64 7.48
N VAL A 100 -1.38 13.63 6.15
CA VAL A 100 -0.30 14.20 5.34
C VAL A 100 -0.18 15.71 5.60
N GLU A 101 -1.28 16.46 5.59
CA GLU A 101 -1.29 17.89 5.89
C GLU A 101 -0.75 18.20 7.31
N ALA A 102 -1.09 17.37 8.30
CA ALA A 102 -0.57 17.51 9.65
C ALA A 102 0.96 17.27 9.72
N LEU A 103 1.47 16.30 8.97
CA LEU A 103 2.91 16.01 8.88
C LEU A 103 3.65 17.13 8.14
N ILE A 104 3.07 17.67 7.06
CA ILE A 104 3.60 18.85 6.35
C ILE A 104 3.74 20.03 7.31
N ALA A 105 2.70 20.33 8.09
CA ALA A 105 2.71 21.43 9.07
C ALA A 105 3.79 21.25 10.16
N LYS A 106 4.20 20.01 10.45
CA LYS A 106 5.30 19.69 11.37
C LYS A 106 6.70 19.79 10.73
N GLY A 107 6.77 20.06 9.43
CA GLY A 107 8.01 20.37 8.71
C GLY A 107 8.78 19.14 8.22
N ILE A 108 8.14 18.00 7.99
CA ILE A 108 8.78 16.83 7.40
C ILE A 108 9.48 17.17 6.08
N LYS A 109 10.48 16.38 5.72
CA LYS A 109 11.24 16.50 4.46
C LYS A 109 11.01 15.31 3.53
N VAL A 110 10.62 14.18 4.09
CA VAL A 110 10.28 12.96 3.35
C VAL A 110 8.94 12.44 3.88
N LEU A 111 8.04 12.12 2.97
CA LEU A 111 6.78 11.44 3.23
C LEU A 111 6.88 10.01 2.70
N ILE A 112 6.68 9.02 3.57
CA ILE A 112 6.47 7.62 3.20
C ILE A 112 4.98 7.33 3.37
N ILE A 113 4.28 6.97 2.30
CA ILE A 113 2.85 6.76 2.34
C ILE A 113 2.44 5.47 1.65
N CYS A 114 1.74 4.61 2.39
CA CYS A 114 0.99 3.49 1.81
C CYS A 114 -0.45 3.98 1.56
N PRO A 115 -0.84 4.25 0.31
CA PRO A 115 -2.14 4.85 0.03
C PRO A 115 -3.29 3.92 0.39
N GLN A 116 -4.36 4.48 0.96
CA GLN A 116 -5.63 3.78 1.14
C GLN A 116 -6.29 3.51 -0.21
N ASP A 117 -6.22 4.49 -1.10
CA ASP A 117 -6.69 4.45 -2.48
C ASP A 117 -5.60 5.08 -3.36
N GLY A 118 -5.16 4.36 -4.41
CA GLY A 118 -4.03 4.80 -5.23
C GLY A 118 -4.27 6.15 -5.92
N ALA A 119 -5.43 6.36 -6.50
CA ALA A 119 -5.79 7.62 -7.16
C ALA A 119 -6.21 8.68 -6.13
N GLY A 120 -6.92 8.28 -5.07
CA GLY A 120 -7.35 9.16 -3.99
C GLY A 120 -6.21 9.85 -3.25
N ALA A 121 -5.05 9.21 -3.16
CA ALA A 121 -3.86 9.76 -2.51
C ALA A 121 -3.13 10.82 -3.35
N ALA A 122 -3.46 10.99 -4.63
CA ALA A 122 -2.79 11.94 -5.52
C ALA A 122 -2.76 13.37 -4.93
N ALA A 123 -3.88 13.87 -4.45
CA ALA A 123 -3.97 15.21 -3.87
C ALA A 123 -3.11 15.40 -2.60
N ALA A 124 -2.94 14.34 -1.80
CA ALA A 124 -2.06 14.37 -0.63
C ALA A 124 -0.59 14.40 -1.04
N ALA A 125 -0.20 13.61 -2.04
CA ALA A 125 1.14 13.61 -2.62
C ALA A 125 1.48 14.98 -3.25
N GLU A 126 0.55 15.58 -3.99
CA GLU A 126 0.71 16.90 -4.60
C GLU A 126 0.89 18.01 -3.56
N ALA A 127 0.13 17.96 -2.44
CA ALA A 127 0.30 18.89 -1.33
C ALA A 127 1.70 18.78 -0.72
N ALA A 128 2.21 17.59 -0.48
CA ALA A 128 3.56 17.37 0.02
C ALA A 128 4.63 17.86 -0.99
N LYS A 129 4.46 17.55 -2.26
CA LYS A 129 5.38 17.94 -3.33
C LYS A 129 5.48 19.47 -3.47
N LYS A 130 4.36 20.19 -3.35
CA LYS A 130 4.31 21.66 -3.39
C LYS A 130 5.17 22.30 -2.30
N GLU A 131 5.26 21.69 -1.15
CA GLU A 131 6.10 22.13 -0.02
C GLU A 131 7.55 21.62 -0.12
N GLY A 132 7.95 21.03 -1.26
CA GLY A 132 9.30 20.53 -1.50
C GLY A 132 9.63 19.23 -0.75
N ILE A 133 8.62 18.51 -0.29
CA ILE A 133 8.76 17.23 0.40
C ILE A 133 8.89 16.11 -0.65
N THR A 134 9.86 15.22 -0.45
CA THR A 134 10.00 14.04 -1.30
C THR A 134 8.97 12.99 -0.91
N VAL A 135 8.25 12.45 -1.89
CA VAL A 135 7.18 11.47 -1.69
C VAL A 135 7.66 10.07 -2.10
N ILE A 136 7.62 9.15 -1.16
CA ILE A 136 7.89 7.72 -1.36
C ILE A 136 6.55 6.98 -1.21
N SER A 137 6.05 6.39 -2.29
CA SER A 137 4.94 5.43 -2.22
C SER A 137 5.47 4.13 -1.62
N TYR A 138 4.78 3.59 -0.64
CA TYR A 138 5.19 2.42 0.13
C TYR A 138 4.20 1.27 -0.06
N ASP A 139 4.67 0.11 -0.47
CA ASP A 139 3.91 -1.11 -0.74
C ASP A 139 2.85 -0.94 -1.85
N ARG A 140 1.91 0.00 -1.70
CA ARG A 140 0.89 0.36 -2.69
C ARG A 140 1.32 1.60 -3.50
N LEU A 141 1.03 1.61 -4.81
CA LEU A 141 1.41 2.70 -5.70
C LEU A 141 0.35 3.80 -5.72
N ILE A 142 0.77 5.05 -5.48
CA ILE A 142 -0.06 6.22 -5.77
C ILE A 142 -0.11 6.41 -7.29
N THR A 143 -1.33 6.53 -7.84
CA THR A 143 -1.57 6.64 -9.29
C THR A 143 -2.06 8.03 -9.68
N ASP A 144 -2.07 8.29 -10.99
CA ASP A 144 -2.70 9.45 -11.63
C ASP A 144 -2.10 10.81 -11.23
N THR A 145 -0.87 10.85 -10.74
CA THR A 145 -0.15 12.09 -10.41
C THR A 145 1.35 11.95 -10.67
N SER A 146 2.00 13.07 -10.99
CA SER A 146 3.47 13.17 -11.09
C SER A 146 4.16 13.50 -9.76
N ALA A 147 3.42 13.56 -8.66
CA ALA A 147 3.94 13.99 -7.36
C ALA A 147 4.64 12.88 -6.56
N VAL A 148 4.80 11.69 -7.13
CA VAL A 148 5.51 10.56 -6.51
C VAL A 148 6.94 10.52 -7.03
N ASP A 149 7.92 10.57 -6.14
CA ASP A 149 9.35 10.54 -6.51
C ASP A 149 9.88 9.11 -6.59
N TYR A 150 9.49 8.26 -5.64
CA TYR A 150 9.96 6.87 -5.53
C TYR A 150 8.85 5.93 -5.08
N TYR A 151 9.06 4.65 -5.37
CA TYR A 151 8.18 3.57 -4.95
C TYR A 151 9.00 2.44 -4.32
N VAL A 152 8.65 2.00 -3.13
CA VAL A 152 9.26 0.84 -2.47
C VAL A 152 8.21 -0.24 -2.33
N THR A 153 8.46 -1.40 -2.94
CA THR A 153 7.46 -2.46 -3.08
C THR A 153 8.10 -3.85 -3.16
N PHE A 154 7.27 -4.88 -3.18
CA PHE A 154 7.63 -6.24 -3.58
C PHE A 154 7.36 -6.48 -5.07
N ASP A 155 7.84 -7.59 -5.60
CA ASP A 155 7.45 -8.05 -6.94
C ASP A 155 6.00 -8.53 -6.93
N SER A 156 5.08 -7.59 -7.13
CA SER A 156 3.63 -7.86 -7.09
C SER A 156 3.19 -8.83 -8.19
N PHE A 157 3.82 -8.82 -9.38
CA PHE A 157 3.52 -9.80 -10.43
C PHE A 157 3.95 -11.21 -10.01
N ALA A 158 5.16 -11.34 -9.46
CA ALA A 158 5.67 -12.61 -8.96
C ALA A 158 4.82 -13.17 -7.81
N VAL A 159 4.24 -12.32 -6.95
CA VAL A 159 3.27 -12.76 -5.92
C VAL A 159 2.10 -13.50 -6.56
N GLY A 160 1.44 -12.87 -7.52
CA GLY A 160 0.29 -13.49 -8.21
C GLY A 160 0.68 -14.74 -9.00
N ALA A 161 1.79 -14.67 -9.73
CA ALA A 161 2.31 -15.83 -10.48
C ALA A 161 2.63 -17.01 -9.57
N ALA A 162 3.22 -16.77 -8.40
CA ALA A 162 3.49 -17.81 -7.39
C ALA A 162 2.20 -18.45 -6.84
N GLN A 163 1.16 -17.65 -6.58
CA GLN A 163 -0.15 -18.15 -6.17
C GLN A 163 -0.77 -19.03 -7.27
N GLY A 164 -0.78 -18.53 -8.52
CA GLY A 164 -1.26 -19.31 -9.68
C GLY A 164 -0.49 -20.59 -9.87
N GLN A 165 0.85 -20.56 -9.80
CA GLN A 165 1.72 -21.72 -9.98
C GLN A 165 1.47 -22.77 -8.90
N TYR A 166 1.30 -22.35 -7.64
CA TYR A 166 0.95 -23.28 -6.57
C TYR A 166 -0.32 -24.07 -6.87
N LEU A 167 -1.37 -23.42 -7.38
CA LEU A 167 -2.61 -24.10 -7.75
C LEU A 167 -2.38 -25.08 -8.92
N VAL A 168 -1.60 -24.67 -9.92
CA VAL A 168 -1.25 -25.52 -11.07
C VAL A 168 -0.48 -26.77 -10.64
N ASP A 169 0.52 -26.61 -9.78
CA ASP A 169 1.37 -27.73 -9.32
C ASP A 169 0.60 -28.75 -8.47
N ASN A 170 -0.49 -28.31 -7.84
CA ASN A 170 -1.34 -29.18 -7.02
C ASN A 170 -2.58 -29.73 -7.76
N ALA A 171 -2.81 -29.31 -9.02
CA ALA A 171 -3.94 -29.80 -9.81
C ALA A 171 -3.65 -31.15 -10.44
N THR A 172 -4.65 -32.03 -10.45
CA THR A 172 -4.57 -33.34 -11.12
C THR A 172 -5.74 -33.50 -12.07
N GLY A 173 -5.44 -34.01 -13.28
CA GLY A 173 -6.48 -34.24 -14.29
C GLY A 173 -7.11 -32.98 -14.83
N LYS A 174 -8.37 -33.05 -15.22
CA LYS A 174 -9.16 -31.98 -15.84
C LYS A 174 -10.44 -31.69 -15.04
N GLY A 175 -11.01 -30.49 -15.25
CA GLY A 175 -12.30 -30.12 -14.69
C GLY A 175 -12.25 -29.69 -13.21
N ASN A 176 -11.06 -29.33 -12.69
CA ASN A 176 -10.92 -28.88 -11.31
C ASN A 176 -11.68 -27.54 -11.09
N PRO A 177 -12.63 -27.46 -10.13
CA PRO A 177 -13.33 -26.21 -9.83
C PRO A 177 -12.36 -25.15 -9.32
N LEU A 178 -12.34 -23.98 -9.98
CA LEU A 178 -11.52 -22.85 -9.63
C LEU A 178 -12.39 -21.67 -9.16
N TYR A 179 -12.13 -21.20 -7.96
CA TYR A 179 -12.76 -20.01 -7.38
C TYR A 179 -11.75 -18.87 -7.30
N LEU A 180 -12.09 -17.73 -7.86
CA LEU A 180 -11.24 -16.55 -7.95
C LEU A 180 -11.68 -15.50 -6.92
N TYR A 181 -10.73 -14.94 -6.20
CA TYR A 181 -10.94 -13.78 -5.32
C TYR A 181 -9.79 -12.81 -5.54
N ALA A 182 -10.08 -11.51 -5.40
CA ALA A 182 -9.13 -10.43 -5.60
C ALA A 182 -9.16 -9.43 -4.45
N GLY A 183 -8.14 -8.61 -4.35
CA GLY A 183 -8.07 -7.47 -3.43
C GLY A 183 -8.94 -6.28 -3.87
N ALA A 184 -8.76 -5.13 -3.23
CA ALA A 184 -9.53 -3.91 -3.52
C ALA A 184 -9.19 -3.35 -4.91
N SER A 185 -10.21 -2.94 -5.66
CA SER A 185 -10.02 -2.28 -6.97
C SER A 185 -9.42 -0.88 -6.87
N SER A 186 -9.39 -0.28 -5.69
CA SER A 186 -8.71 0.98 -5.40
C SER A 186 -7.20 0.83 -5.19
N ASP A 187 -6.71 -0.41 -5.12
CA ASP A 187 -5.29 -0.73 -4.96
C ASP A 187 -4.71 -1.29 -6.27
N ASN A 188 -3.69 -0.61 -6.79
CA ASN A 188 -3.00 -1.05 -8.01
C ASN A 188 -2.41 -2.46 -7.89
N ASN A 189 -1.97 -2.87 -6.70
CA ASN A 189 -1.41 -4.19 -6.47
C ASN A 189 -2.43 -5.32 -6.74
N ALA A 190 -3.72 -5.11 -6.44
CA ALA A 190 -4.75 -6.11 -6.72
C ALA A 190 -4.81 -6.50 -8.19
N PHE A 191 -4.56 -5.54 -9.09
CA PHE A 191 -4.50 -5.79 -10.53
C PHE A 191 -3.24 -6.55 -10.91
N ILE A 192 -2.08 -6.16 -10.38
CA ILE A 192 -0.79 -6.78 -10.71
C ILE A 192 -0.75 -8.21 -10.17
N PHE A 193 -1.25 -8.46 -8.95
CA PHE A 193 -1.38 -9.82 -8.40
C PHE A 193 -2.29 -10.68 -9.27
N PHE A 194 -3.46 -10.15 -9.64
CA PHE A 194 -4.40 -10.91 -10.46
C PHE A 194 -3.85 -11.21 -11.85
N ASP A 195 -3.17 -10.25 -12.49
CA ASP A 195 -2.51 -10.43 -13.78
C ASP A 195 -1.40 -11.49 -13.71
N GLY A 196 -0.57 -11.46 -12.66
CA GLY A 196 0.43 -12.49 -12.39
C GLY A 196 -0.19 -13.88 -12.25
N ALA A 197 -1.26 -14.01 -11.46
CA ALA A 197 -1.97 -15.28 -11.31
C ALA A 197 -2.64 -15.71 -12.62
N TRP A 198 -3.26 -14.78 -13.35
CA TRP A 198 -3.87 -15.05 -14.64
C TRP A 198 -2.88 -15.58 -15.67
N SER A 199 -1.69 -15.02 -15.75
CA SER A 199 -0.64 -15.45 -16.68
C SER A 199 -0.28 -16.94 -16.56
N VAL A 200 -0.42 -17.49 -15.35
CA VAL A 200 -0.13 -18.90 -15.04
C VAL A 200 -1.38 -19.77 -15.14
N LEU A 201 -2.53 -19.28 -14.66
CA LEU A 201 -3.78 -20.04 -14.62
C LEU A 201 -4.46 -20.11 -15.99
N GLN A 202 -4.38 -19.09 -16.82
CA GLN A 202 -5.10 -18.98 -18.08
C GLN A 202 -4.81 -20.17 -19.04
N PRO A 203 -3.56 -20.58 -19.29
CA PRO A 203 -3.29 -21.75 -20.12
C PRO A 203 -3.92 -23.04 -19.57
N LYS A 204 -4.07 -23.15 -18.25
CA LYS A 204 -4.69 -24.29 -17.55
C LYS A 204 -6.22 -24.23 -17.51
N ILE A 205 -6.77 -23.04 -17.64
CA ILE A 205 -8.21 -22.83 -17.85
C ILE A 205 -8.55 -23.23 -19.29
N THR A 206 -7.80 -22.73 -20.28
CA THR A 206 -8.03 -23.04 -21.70
C THR A 206 -7.87 -24.53 -22.02
N ASP A 207 -6.90 -25.20 -21.41
CA ASP A 207 -6.71 -26.65 -21.62
C ASP A 207 -7.71 -27.53 -20.84
N GLY A 208 -8.61 -26.90 -20.04
CA GLY A 208 -9.64 -27.57 -19.25
C GLY A 208 -9.15 -28.19 -17.94
N THR A 209 -7.92 -27.93 -17.51
CA THR A 209 -7.43 -28.33 -16.18
C THR A 209 -8.26 -27.67 -15.09
N PHE A 210 -8.51 -26.37 -15.22
CA PHE A 210 -9.40 -25.62 -14.32
C PHE A 210 -10.68 -25.17 -15.01
N VAL A 211 -11.76 -25.07 -14.23
CA VAL A 211 -13.05 -24.52 -14.64
C VAL A 211 -13.49 -23.46 -13.64
N ILE A 212 -13.53 -22.21 -14.09
CA ILE A 212 -13.93 -21.06 -13.24
C ILE A 212 -15.39 -21.20 -12.81
N LYS A 213 -15.69 -21.00 -11.52
CA LYS A 213 -17.02 -21.24 -10.94
C LYS A 213 -17.74 -19.98 -10.45
N ASN A 214 -17.04 -18.87 -10.21
CA ASN A 214 -17.60 -17.73 -9.51
C ASN A 214 -17.41 -16.38 -10.20
N SER A 215 -17.00 -16.35 -11.47
CA SER A 215 -16.88 -15.11 -12.24
C SER A 215 -17.30 -15.30 -13.70
N SER A 216 -18.42 -14.71 -14.10
CA SER A 216 -18.87 -14.70 -15.49
C SER A 216 -17.94 -13.85 -16.38
N GLU A 217 -17.37 -12.76 -15.84
CA GLU A 217 -16.39 -11.93 -16.57
C GLU A 217 -15.11 -12.71 -16.86
N ALA A 218 -14.59 -13.45 -15.88
CA ALA A 218 -13.41 -14.29 -16.10
C ALA A 218 -13.68 -15.43 -17.09
N VAL A 219 -14.86 -16.04 -17.05
CA VAL A 219 -15.28 -17.06 -18.04
C VAL A 219 -15.37 -16.45 -19.44
N ALA A 220 -15.92 -15.24 -19.59
CA ALA A 220 -16.03 -14.57 -20.89
C ALA A 220 -14.65 -14.20 -21.49
N LEU A 221 -13.62 -14.07 -20.66
CA LEU A 221 -12.27 -13.69 -21.05
C LEU A 221 -11.26 -14.85 -20.99
N GLN A 222 -11.71 -16.07 -20.69
CA GLN A 222 -10.82 -17.22 -20.42
C GLN A 222 -9.87 -17.59 -21.55
N ASP A 223 -10.19 -17.25 -22.79
CA ASP A 223 -9.36 -17.54 -23.97
C ASP A 223 -8.29 -16.44 -24.24
N LYS A 224 -8.28 -15.37 -23.43
CA LYS A 224 -7.30 -14.28 -23.55
C LYS A 224 -6.10 -14.52 -22.63
N ALA A 225 -4.93 -14.70 -23.22
CA ALA A 225 -3.68 -14.84 -22.46
C ALA A 225 -3.28 -13.57 -21.71
N THR A 226 -3.59 -12.40 -22.24
CA THR A 226 -3.31 -11.10 -21.63
C THR A 226 -4.59 -10.27 -21.54
N LEU A 227 -4.83 -9.70 -20.38
CA LEU A 227 -5.99 -8.84 -20.11
C LEU A 227 -5.57 -7.37 -20.07
N THR A 228 -6.42 -6.50 -20.60
CA THR A 228 -6.28 -5.06 -20.41
C THR A 228 -6.65 -4.67 -18.97
N ARG A 229 -6.25 -3.48 -18.54
CA ARG A 229 -6.62 -2.94 -17.23
C ARG A 229 -8.15 -2.93 -17.01
N ASP A 230 -8.92 -2.57 -18.03
CA ASP A 230 -10.38 -2.54 -17.97
C ASP A 230 -10.99 -3.95 -17.83
N GLU A 231 -10.42 -4.93 -18.54
CA GLU A 231 -10.85 -6.33 -18.44
C GLU A 231 -10.54 -6.92 -17.07
N LEU A 232 -9.33 -6.67 -16.55
CA LEU A 232 -8.96 -6.99 -15.16
C LEU A 232 -9.93 -6.33 -14.18
N GLY A 233 -10.25 -5.05 -14.37
CA GLY A 233 -11.19 -4.30 -13.54
C GLY A 233 -12.58 -4.92 -13.48
N LYS A 234 -13.09 -5.44 -14.60
CA LYS A 234 -14.37 -6.15 -14.64
C LYS A 234 -14.34 -7.44 -13.82
N ILE A 235 -13.29 -8.25 -13.97
CA ILE A 235 -13.14 -9.49 -13.20
C ILE A 235 -13.01 -9.15 -11.70
N ILE A 236 -12.09 -8.25 -11.35
CA ILE A 236 -11.87 -7.84 -9.96
C ILE A 236 -13.15 -7.29 -9.35
N GLY A 237 -13.92 -6.48 -10.07
CA GLY A 237 -15.22 -5.96 -9.59
C GLY A 237 -16.21 -7.05 -9.17
N GLN A 238 -16.21 -8.24 -9.82
CA GLN A 238 -17.04 -9.36 -9.41
C GLN A 238 -16.50 -10.11 -8.18
N VAL A 239 -15.17 -10.24 -8.07
CA VAL A 239 -14.54 -11.14 -7.10
C VAL A 239 -13.75 -10.43 -6.01
N THR A 240 -13.78 -9.09 -5.95
CA THR A 240 -13.09 -8.32 -4.91
C THR A 240 -13.54 -8.68 -3.50
N THR A 241 -12.60 -8.75 -2.61
CA THR A 241 -12.81 -8.89 -1.15
C THR A 241 -12.56 -7.57 -0.42
N ASN A 242 -12.13 -6.52 -1.14
CA ASN A 242 -11.69 -5.24 -0.59
C ASN A 242 -10.64 -5.35 0.53
N TRP A 243 -9.85 -6.44 0.54
CA TRP A 243 -8.92 -6.81 1.61
C TRP A 243 -9.61 -7.09 2.97
N ASP A 244 -10.95 -7.14 2.99
CA ASP A 244 -11.74 -7.30 4.22
C ASP A 244 -12.11 -8.76 4.47
N PHE A 245 -11.86 -9.22 5.71
CA PHE A 245 -12.14 -10.57 6.16
C PHE A 245 -13.63 -10.94 6.06
N ASN A 246 -14.51 -10.02 6.48
CA ASN A 246 -15.95 -10.29 6.50
C ASN A 246 -16.54 -10.27 5.09
N GLU A 247 -16.09 -9.36 4.23
CA GLU A 247 -16.50 -9.35 2.82
C GLU A 247 -16.05 -10.63 2.12
N ALA A 248 -14.82 -11.08 2.36
CA ALA A 248 -14.32 -12.35 1.83
C ALA A 248 -15.16 -13.53 2.28
N LYS A 249 -15.52 -13.61 3.58
CA LYS A 249 -16.38 -14.64 4.13
C LYS A 249 -17.76 -14.61 3.49
N ASN A 250 -18.43 -13.47 3.48
CA ASN A 250 -19.78 -13.30 2.92
C ASN A 250 -19.81 -13.69 1.44
N LYS A 251 -18.80 -13.29 0.67
CA LYS A 251 -18.66 -13.61 -0.75
C LYS A 251 -18.45 -15.12 -0.96
N ALA A 252 -17.61 -15.75 -0.16
CA ALA A 252 -17.37 -17.19 -0.22
C ALA A 252 -18.64 -18.00 0.10
N GLU A 253 -19.36 -17.63 1.16
CA GLU A 253 -20.64 -18.24 1.53
C GLU A 253 -21.71 -18.07 0.43
N ALA A 254 -21.78 -16.89 -0.21
CA ALA A 254 -22.69 -16.63 -1.32
C ALA A 254 -22.36 -17.50 -2.55
N HIS A 255 -21.07 -17.62 -2.90
CA HIS A 255 -20.62 -18.48 -3.99
C HIS A 255 -20.94 -19.97 -3.71
N LEU A 256 -20.69 -20.45 -2.50
CA LEU A 256 -21.00 -21.81 -2.09
C LEU A 256 -22.51 -22.09 -2.11
N THR A 257 -23.32 -21.14 -1.67
CA THR A 257 -24.79 -21.26 -1.69
C THR A 257 -25.33 -21.37 -3.12
N SER A 258 -24.76 -20.63 -4.07
CA SER A 258 -25.18 -20.64 -5.48
C SER A 258 -24.59 -21.81 -6.28
N ALA A 259 -23.50 -22.43 -5.81
CA ALA A 259 -22.82 -23.51 -6.50
C ALA A 259 -23.59 -24.84 -6.38
N LYS A 260 -23.59 -25.61 -7.47
CA LYS A 260 -24.09 -26.99 -7.45
C LYS A 260 -23.10 -27.90 -6.71
N ALA A 261 -23.59 -28.98 -6.10
CA ALA A 261 -22.72 -29.95 -5.42
C ALA A 261 -21.60 -30.50 -6.34
N ALA A 262 -21.87 -30.65 -7.64
CA ALA A 262 -20.85 -31.08 -8.62
C ALA A 262 -19.74 -30.05 -8.87
N ASP A 263 -19.95 -28.79 -8.51
CA ASP A 263 -18.98 -27.69 -8.64
C ASP A 263 -18.15 -27.48 -7.35
N LYS A 264 -18.35 -28.32 -6.35
CA LYS A 264 -17.67 -28.28 -5.05
C LYS A 264 -16.57 -29.37 -4.99
N GLY A 265 -16.68 -30.46 -4.33
CA GLY A 265 -15.69 -31.56 -4.37
C GLY A 265 -14.27 -31.11 -3.97
N ASN A 266 -13.28 -31.33 -4.84
CA ASN A 266 -11.89 -30.90 -4.63
C ASN A 266 -11.70 -29.55 -5.34
N VAL A 267 -11.66 -28.45 -4.61
CA VAL A 267 -11.67 -27.10 -5.16
C VAL A 267 -10.31 -26.40 -5.05
N PHE A 268 -10.07 -25.48 -5.98
CA PHE A 268 -8.89 -24.62 -6.03
C PHE A 268 -9.34 -23.16 -5.86
N ILE A 269 -8.66 -22.44 -5.01
CA ILE A 269 -9.06 -21.09 -4.58
C ILE A 269 -7.89 -20.16 -4.69
N LEU A 270 -7.97 -19.19 -5.62
CA LEU A 270 -7.09 -18.05 -5.66
C LEU A 270 -7.62 -17.02 -4.65
N ALA A 271 -6.99 -16.92 -3.50
CA ALA A 271 -7.30 -15.88 -2.50
C ALA A 271 -6.18 -14.84 -2.46
N PRO A 272 -6.52 -13.53 -2.39
CA PRO A 272 -5.54 -12.48 -2.67
C PRO A 272 -4.54 -12.25 -1.54
N ASN A 273 -4.93 -12.44 -0.27
CA ASN A 273 -4.05 -12.29 0.89
C ASN A 273 -4.47 -13.21 2.05
N ASP A 274 -3.69 -13.23 3.09
CA ASP A 274 -3.83 -14.16 4.20
C ASP A 274 -5.10 -13.94 5.03
N GLY A 275 -5.46 -12.70 5.33
CA GLY A 275 -6.69 -12.39 6.07
C GLY A 275 -7.92 -12.92 5.36
N THR A 276 -8.04 -12.65 4.07
CA THR A 276 -9.16 -13.12 3.25
C THR A 276 -9.08 -14.62 2.97
N ALA A 277 -7.87 -15.18 2.82
CA ALA A 277 -7.68 -16.62 2.65
C ALA A 277 -8.22 -17.43 3.83
N ARG A 278 -7.97 -16.98 5.08
CA ARG A 278 -8.54 -17.64 6.26
C ARG A 278 -10.06 -17.62 6.26
N ALA A 279 -10.66 -16.46 5.96
CA ALA A 279 -12.12 -16.32 5.90
C ALA A 279 -12.75 -17.25 4.85
N ILE A 280 -12.13 -17.32 3.67
CA ILE A 280 -12.57 -18.18 2.57
C ILE A 280 -12.37 -19.66 2.94
N ALA A 281 -11.20 -20.01 3.50
CA ALA A 281 -10.89 -21.37 3.94
C ALA A 281 -11.89 -21.89 4.98
N ASP A 282 -12.28 -21.03 5.94
CA ASP A 282 -13.28 -21.41 6.94
C ASP A 282 -14.67 -21.66 6.32
N ALA A 283 -15.09 -20.81 5.35
CA ALA A 283 -16.34 -21.00 4.65
C ALA A 283 -16.35 -22.29 3.82
N PHE A 284 -15.30 -22.54 3.02
CA PHE A 284 -15.19 -23.76 2.22
C PHE A 284 -15.02 -25.00 3.08
N GLY A 285 -14.26 -24.93 4.17
CA GLY A 285 -14.08 -26.04 5.12
C GLY A 285 -15.36 -26.41 5.88
N ALA A 286 -16.31 -25.50 6.04
CA ALA A 286 -17.59 -25.76 6.67
C ALA A 286 -18.64 -26.35 5.72
N ASP A 287 -18.45 -26.24 4.39
CA ASP A 287 -19.41 -26.76 3.40
C ASP A 287 -19.23 -28.27 3.21
N LYS A 288 -20.30 -29.04 3.47
CA LYS A 288 -20.29 -30.51 3.44
C LYS A 288 -20.04 -31.13 2.05
N ASP A 289 -20.28 -30.36 0.98
CA ASP A 289 -20.09 -30.82 -0.40
C ASP A 289 -18.65 -30.55 -0.89
N VAL A 290 -17.88 -29.74 -0.16
CA VAL A 290 -16.44 -29.55 -0.36
C VAL A 290 -15.68 -30.69 0.33
N LYS A 291 -14.96 -31.50 -0.45
CA LYS A 291 -14.18 -32.63 0.06
C LYS A 291 -12.77 -32.25 0.45
N SER A 292 -12.18 -31.36 -0.31
CA SER A 292 -10.87 -30.76 -0.04
C SER A 292 -10.75 -29.43 -0.77
N TYR A 293 -9.82 -28.60 -0.31
CA TYR A 293 -9.50 -27.37 -1.02
C TYR A 293 -8.00 -27.06 -0.98
N LYS A 294 -7.56 -26.30 -1.98
CA LYS A 294 -6.27 -25.62 -2.01
C LYS A 294 -6.52 -24.13 -2.05
N VAL A 295 -6.01 -23.38 -1.08
CA VAL A 295 -6.21 -21.93 -0.96
C VAL A 295 -4.87 -21.21 -0.87
N THR A 296 -4.72 -20.17 -1.68
CA THR A 296 -3.53 -19.32 -1.68
C THR A 296 -3.65 -18.20 -0.66
N GLY A 297 -2.54 -17.50 -0.42
CA GLY A 297 -2.48 -16.30 0.41
C GLY A 297 -1.18 -15.54 0.16
N GLN A 298 -1.01 -14.41 0.82
CA GLN A 298 0.26 -13.66 0.90
C GLN A 298 0.32 -12.89 2.22
N ASP A 299 1.50 -12.41 2.59
CA ASP A 299 1.90 -11.61 3.74
C ASP A 299 2.52 -12.42 4.90
N ALA A 300 2.34 -13.72 4.94
CA ALA A 300 2.77 -14.58 6.05
C ALA A 300 2.29 -14.04 7.43
N GLU A 301 1.01 -13.62 7.49
CA GLU A 301 0.41 -13.20 8.76
C GLU A 301 0.47 -14.33 9.79
N LYS A 302 0.76 -14.00 11.04
CA LYS A 302 0.93 -14.99 12.12
C LYS A 302 -0.22 -16.00 12.22
N ALA A 303 -1.47 -15.55 12.12
CA ALA A 303 -2.64 -16.43 12.15
C ALA A 303 -2.70 -17.36 10.93
N SER A 304 -2.28 -16.90 9.75
CA SER A 304 -2.22 -17.72 8.54
C SER A 304 -1.08 -18.73 8.56
N VAL A 305 0.06 -18.35 9.12
CA VAL A 305 1.16 -19.29 9.35
C VAL A 305 0.69 -20.45 10.24
N GLN A 306 -0.08 -20.18 11.30
CA GLN A 306 -0.71 -21.23 12.09
C GLN A 306 -1.70 -22.08 11.27
N TYR A 307 -2.52 -21.44 10.40
CA TYR A 307 -3.42 -22.16 9.49
C TYR A 307 -2.65 -23.05 8.50
N ILE A 308 -1.48 -22.64 8.03
CA ILE A 308 -0.62 -23.46 7.16
C ILE A 308 -0.07 -24.66 7.94
N ILE A 309 0.40 -24.44 9.17
CA ILE A 309 0.88 -25.51 10.06
C ILE A 309 -0.25 -26.52 10.35
N ASP A 310 -1.46 -26.04 10.58
CA ASP A 310 -2.66 -26.85 10.84
C ASP A 310 -3.25 -27.51 9.57
N GLY A 311 -2.76 -27.16 8.37
CA GLY A 311 -3.27 -27.65 7.08
C GLY A 311 -4.59 -27.04 6.64
N LYS A 312 -5.00 -25.88 7.23
CA LYS A 312 -6.23 -25.15 6.88
C LYS A 312 -6.02 -24.12 5.77
N GLN A 313 -4.83 -23.58 5.63
CA GLN A 313 -4.39 -22.77 4.48
C GLN A 313 -3.26 -23.52 3.79
N SER A 314 -3.20 -23.44 2.45
CA SER A 314 -2.27 -24.28 1.71
C SER A 314 -0.89 -23.67 1.57
N MET A 315 -0.82 -22.38 1.36
CA MET A 315 0.42 -21.62 1.20
C MET A 315 0.19 -20.12 1.49
N THR A 316 1.28 -19.41 1.69
CA THR A 316 1.33 -17.95 1.62
C THR A 316 2.55 -17.50 0.82
N VAL A 317 2.46 -16.37 0.15
CA VAL A 317 3.64 -15.69 -0.40
C VAL A 317 4.20 -14.77 0.67
N PHE A 318 5.35 -15.12 1.19
CA PHE A 318 6.03 -14.33 2.21
C PHE A 318 6.68 -13.10 1.59
N LYS A 319 6.30 -11.98 2.11
CA LYS A 319 6.85 -10.65 1.85
C LYS A 319 7.60 -10.22 3.12
N ASP A 320 8.93 -10.19 3.09
CA ASP A 320 9.72 -9.82 4.26
C ASP A 320 9.61 -8.32 4.54
N VAL A 321 8.68 -7.95 5.40
CA VAL A 321 8.43 -6.55 5.79
C VAL A 321 9.66 -5.88 6.40
N ARG A 322 10.60 -6.64 7.01
CA ARG A 322 11.86 -6.09 7.52
C ARG A 322 12.68 -5.48 6.39
N THR A 323 12.77 -6.15 5.25
CA THR A 323 13.49 -5.66 4.07
C THR A 323 12.79 -4.44 3.48
N LEU A 324 11.47 -4.50 3.28
CA LEU A 324 10.70 -3.38 2.72
C LEU A 324 10.82 -2.11 3.57
N VAL A 325 10.70 -2.23 4.88
CA VAL A 325 10.86 -1.13 5.83
C VAL A 325 12.28 -0.58 5.80
N ASN A 326 13.30 -1.46 5.84
CA ASN A 326 14.70 -1.03 5.80
C ASN A 326 15.03 -0.31 4.48
N ASP A 327 14.55 -0.78 3.34
CA ASP A 327 14.72 -0.13 2.05
C ASP A 327 14.07 1.27 2.05
N SER A 328 12.86 1.40 2.61
CA SER A 328 12.15 2.67 2.71
C SER A 328 12.86 3.69 3.61
N ILE A 329 13.34 3.26 4.77
CA ILE A 329 14.07 4.11 5.70
C ILE A 329 15.44 4.50 5.12
N ASN A 330 16.17 3.57 4.54
CA ASN A 330 17.44 3.85 3.89
C ASN A 330 17.30 4.81 2.72
N MET A 331 16.22 4.65 1.93
CA MET A 331 15.88 5.58 0.86
C MET A 331 15.62 6.98 1.41
N ALA A 332 14.78 7.09 2.45
CA ALA A 332 14.47 8.37 3.08
C ALA A 332 15.73 9.05 3.68
N ILE A 333 16.59 8.30 4.37
CA ILE A 333 17.85 8.81 4.94
C ILE A 333 18.80 9.28 3.82
N THR A 334 18.89 8.54 2.71
CA THR A 334 19.72 8.89 1.56
C THR A 334 19.25 10.21 0.93
N ILE A 335 17.95 10.40 0.81
CA ILE A 335 17.34 11.65 0.34
C ILE A 335 17.64 12.81 1.31
N LEU A 336 17.47 12.60 2.61
CA LEU A 336 17.78 13.62 3.63
C LEU A 336 19.26 14.05 3.64
N LYS A 337 20.16 13.16 3.19
CA LYS A 337 21.58 13.48 2.99
C LYS A 337 21.88 14.17 1.66
N GLY A 338 20.86 14.45 0.84
CA GLY A 338 21.00 15.12 -0.46
C GLY A 338 21.58 14.23 -1.56
N THR A 339 21.49 12.90 -1.42
CA THR A 339 21.97 11.94 -2.41
C THR A 339 20.81 11.17 -3.03
N ALA A 340 20.98 10.71 -4.29
CA ALA A 340 19.96 9.91 -4.96
C ALA A 340 19.96 8.47 -4.40
N PRO A 341 18.80 7.91 -4.06
CA PRO A 341 18.70 6.53 -3.60
C PRO A 341 18.86 5.53 -4.75
N GLU A 342 19.26 4.31 -4.39
CA GLU A 342 19.30 3.17 -5.32
C GLU A 342 17.89 2.71 -5.68
N THR A 343 17.67 2.39 -6.97
CA THR A 343 16.42 1.84 -7.49
C THR A 343 16.71 0.64 -8.38
N THR A 344 15.77 -0.30 -8.47
CA THR A 344 15.92 -1.56 -9.24
C THR A 344 15.02 -1.63 -10.47
N GLY A 345 14.05 -0.72 -10.61
CA GLY A 345 13.11 -0.68 -11.73
C GLY A 345 12.22 0.56 -11.72
N GLU A 346 11.18 0.51 -12.52
CA GLU A 346 10.20 1.59 -12.66
C GLU A 346 8.79 1.00 -12.77
N TYR A 347 7.81 1.72 -12.25
CA TYR A 347 6.39 1.39 -12.37
C TYR A 347 5.62 2.55 -13.01
N ASP A 348 4.77 2.24 -13.97
CA ASP A 348 3.84 3.20 -14.55
C ASP A 348 2.69 3.46 -13.57
N ASN A 349 2.48 4.73 -13.22
CA ASN A 349 1.40 5.15 -12.34
C ASN A 349 0.30 5.93 -13.07
N ASN A 350 0.15 5.75 -14.37
CA ASN A 350 -0.72 6.44 -15.32
C ASN A 350 -0.31 7.89 -15.66
N ALA A 351 0.56 8.53 -14.88
CA ALA A 351 1.04 9.88 -15.14
C ALA A 351 2.53 9.91 -15.50
N ILE A 352 3.34 9.13 -14.80
CA ILE A 352 4.78 9.00 -15.00
C ILE A 352 5.26 7.58 -14.73
N LYS A 353 6.50 7.30 -15.12
CA LYS A 353 7.23 6.12 -14.64
C LYS A 353 7.95 6.46 -13.33
N VAL A 354 7.48 5.87 -12.23
CA VAL A 354 8.03 6.07 -10.89
C VAL A 354 9.19 5.12 -10.67
N LYS A 355 10.34 5.65 -10.29
CA LYS A 355 11.53 4.83 -9.93
C LYS A 355 11.22 3.99 -8.70
N ALA A 356 11.55 2.70 -8.76
CA ALA A 356 11.19 1.77 -7.70
C ALA A 356 12.38 0.99 -7.14
N LYS A 357 12.31 0.70 -5.84
CA LYS A 357 13.08 -0.35 -5.17
C LYS A 357 12.16 -1.53 -4.93
N GLN A 358 12.45 -2.65 -5.58
CA GLN A 358 11.64 -3.85 -5.56
C GLN A 358 12.35 -4.95 -4.77
N THR A 359 11.61 -5.65 -3.91
CA THR A 359 12.09 -6.76 -3.08
C THR A 359 11.48 -8.07 -3.58
N GLU A 360 12.26 -9.15 -3.55
CA GLU A 360 11.81 -10.49 -3.90
C GLU A 360 10.85 -11.07 -2.86
N VAL A 361 10.10 -12.12 -3.26
CA VAL A 361 9.13 -12.83 -2.45
C VAL A 361 9.46 -14.32 -2.36
N VAL A 362 8.94 -14.99 -1.33
CA VAL A 362 9.20 -16.42 -1.08
C VAL A 362 7.89 -17.17 -0.88
N VAL A 363 7.71 -18.28 -1.59
CA VAL A 363 6.57 -19.19 -1.34
C VAL A 363 6.79 -19.96 -0.05
N VAL A 364 5.81 -19.89 0.85
CA VAL A 364 5.84 -20.63 2.13
C VAL A 364 4.66 -21.58 2.19
N GLU A 365 5.00 -22.83 2.44
CA GLU A 365 4.10 -23.96 2.62
C GLU A 365 4.41 -24.67 3.94
N GLN A 366 3.60 -25.65 4.33
CA GLN A 366 3.83 -26.41 5.57
C GLN A 366 5.23 -27.03 5.61
N SER A 367 5.77 -27.43 4.46
CA SER A 367 7.09 -28.08 4.34
C SER A 367 8.27 -27.17 4.64
N ASN A 368 8.14 -25.85 4.45
CA ASN A 368 9.25 -24.90 4.61
C ASN A 368 8.96 -23.74 5.57
N VAL A 369 7.79 -23.71 6.25
CA VAL A 369 7.44 -22.72 7.27
C VAL A 369 8.58 -22.47 8.25
N LYS A 370 9.18 -23.56 8.77
CA LYS A 370 10.25 -23.46 9.75
C LYS A 370 11.48 -22.74 9.19
N ALA A 371 11.95 -23.17 8.03
CA ALA A 371 13.14 -22.58 7.40
C ALA A 371 12.90 -21.12 6.99
N ALA A 372 11.73 -20.82 6.37
CA ALA A 372 11.44 -19.52 5.82
C ALA A 372 11.13 -18.47 6.89
N LEU A 373 10.42 -18.83 7.96
CA LEU A 373 9.88 -17.85 8.89
C LEU A 373 10.47 -17.94 10.29
N ILE A 374 10.92 -19.12 10.75
CA ILE A 374 11.45 -19.29 12.10
C ILE A 374 12.97 -19.20 12.10
N ASP A 375 13.64 -20.03 11.29
CA ASP A 375 15.10 -20.05 11.23
C ASP A 375 15.68 -18.75 10.64
N SER A 376 14.88 -18.03 9.81
CA SER A 376 15.19 -16.69 9.33
C SER A 376 15.06 -15.60 10.42
N GLY A 377 14.50 -15.93 11.59
CA GLY A 377 14.25 -14.99 12.68
C GLY A 377 13.10 -14.01 12.42
N TYR A 378 12.21 -14.30 11.45
CA TYR A 378 11.04 -13.46 11.19
C TYR A 378 10.01 -13.55 12.33
N TYR A 379 9.74 -14.78 12.78
CA TYR A 379 8.92 -15.08 13.95
C TYR A 379 9.65 -15.98 14.96
N PRO A 380 9.43 -15.83 16.25
CA PRO A 380 9.90 -16.80 17.24
C PRO A 380 9.07 -18.08 17.16
N ALA A 381 9.71 -19.24 17.32
CA ALA A 381 9.04 -20.54 17.29
C ALA A 381 7.90 -20.67 18.35
N SER A 382 8.04 -19.95 19.47
CA SER A 382 7.04 -19.92 20.56
C SER A 382 5.69 -19.34 20.14
N ASP A 383 5.62 -18.66 19.01
CA ASP A 383 4.38 -18.07 18.49
C ASP A 383 3.44 -19.11 17.87
N PHE A 384 3.93 -20.33 17.63
CA PHE A 384 3.20 -21.36 16.91
C PHE A 384 3.17 -22.69 17.64
N THR A 385 2.11 -23.46 17.39
CA THR A 385 1.96 -24.83 17.88
C THR A 385 2.07 -25.81 16.70
N GLY A 386 2.58 -27.03 16.97
CA GLY A 386 2.65 -28.08 15.94
C GLY A 386 3.73 -27.87 14.85
N LEU A 387 4.69 -26.96 15.04
CA LEU A 387 5.87 -26.87 14.18
C LEU A 387 6.62 -28.20 14.18
N LYS A 388 6.95 -28.69 12.97
CA LYS A 388 7.70 -29.94 12.76
C LYS A 388 9.16 -29.65 12.37
#